data_d7dfd8b019108058c446f8b1442b3d7d
#
_entry.id   d7dfd8b019108058c446f8b1442b3d7d
#
_cell.length_a   1.000
_cell.length_b   1.000
_cell.length_c   1.000
_cell.angle_alpha   90.00
_cell.angle_beta   90.00
_cell.angle_gamma   90.00
#
_symmetry.space_group_name_H-M   'P 1'
#
loop_
_entity.id
_entity.type
_entity.pdbx_description
1 polymer ?
#
loop_
_entity_poly.entity_id
_entity_poly.type
_entity_poly.pdbx_seq_one_letter_code
_entity_poly.pdbx_strand_id
1 'polypeptide(L)'
;MDDNNQPKKPIFLYVVIIVLVIALAGLGALSFFSLSHLSSLQKKVQTLSDTVTEISDSANTLISQADQLDQLKEQEKQQKTAENEGSGSNESSAVNESFTDNSDSSMDSLLSQVKTLLPQDNGTWSVYVCNLLKDSNGVINNTPMQAASLIKLYIMGAVYDNYDAISQSHGGDTVDSNISSMITVSDNDAANTLVNWLGNGDNSAGMQKVNEFCQKYGFNDTQMNRLLLADNSNGDNYTSAKDCGIFLKKIYQISKGIIDSSSLPNAEAMYYHLKMQQRKNKIPADLPEGVQTANKTGELDTVENDAAIIYDTAKGIDLVICFMSQDLTDTGAAQSTIAADARAIYGYYNE
;
A
#
# COMPACT_ATOMS: atom_id res chain seq x y z
N MET A 1 19.51 -47.95 -84.58
CA MET A 1 20.20 -48.28 -83.34
C MET A 1 20.88 -47.00 -82.88
N ASP A 2 20.15 -46.14 -82.14
CA ASP A 2 20.68 -44.97 -81.57
C ASP A 2 20.53 -45.01 -80.07
N ASP A 3 21.66 -45.21 -79.44
CA ASP A 3 21.80 -45.27 -77.99
C ASP A 3 22.00 -43.79 -77.48
N ASN A 4 20.91 -43.16 -77.00
CA ASN A 4 20.95 -41.81 -76.46
C ASN A 4 20.86 -41.94 -74.92
N ASN A 5 21.94 -42.36 -74.28
CA ASN A 5 22.07 -42.49 -72.84
C ASN A 5 22.84 -41.33 -72.33
N GLN A 6 22.16 -40.18 -72.16
CA GLN A 6 22.69 -39.03 -71.42
C GLN A 6 22.40 -39.23 -69.94
N PRO A 7 23.37 -39.08 -69.05
CA PRO A 7 23.14 -39.18 -67.59
C PRO A 7 22.29 -38.00 -67.15
N LYS A 8 21.11 -38.31 -66.59
CA LYS A 8 20.25 -37.33 -65.93
C LYS A 8 21.03 -36.72 -64.75
N LYS A 9 21.46 -35.48 -64.91
CA LYS A 9 22.12 -34.68 -63.82
C LYS A 9 21.23 -34.72 -62.57
N PRO A 10 21.79 -34.88 -61.36
CA PRO A 10 21.01 -35.14 -60.16
C PRO A 10 20.35 -33.82 -59.67
N ILE A 11 19.19 -33.51 -60.25
CA ILE A 11 18.33 -32.41 -59.78
C ILE A 11 18.13 -32.51 -58.27
N PHE A 12 18.04 -33.75 -57.76
CA PHE A 12 17.94 -34.04 -56.33
C PHE A 12 19.11 -33.45 -55.53
N LEU A 13 20.35 -33.56 -56.00
CA LEU A 13 21.54 -33.00 -55.32
C LEU A 13 21.47 -31.45 -55.21
N TYR A 14 21.01 -30.79 -56.26
CA TYR A 14 20.83 -29.32 -56.25
C TYR A 14 19.73 -28.88 -55.28
N VAL A 15 18.61 -29.63 -55.19
CA VAL A 15 17.53 -29.34 -54.24
C VAL A 15 18.02 -29.51 -52.79
N VAL A 16 18.77 -30.56 -52.49
CA VAL A 16 19.34 -30.80 -51.16
C VAL A 16 20.33 -29.68 -50.78
N ILE A 17 21.20 -29.25 -51.71
CA ILE A 17 22.15 -28.15 -51.49
C ILE A 17 21.39 -26.82 -51.20
N ILE A 18 20.35 -26.50 -51.95
CA ILE A 18 19.54 -25.31 -51.77
C ILE A 18 18.86 -25.33 -50.41
N VAL A 19 18.27 -26.45 -49.99
CA VAL A 19 17.64 -26.62 -48.66
C VAL A 19 18.66 -26.43 -47.52
N LEU A 20 19.86 -27.03 -47.67
CA LEU A 20 20.94 -26.85 -46.69
C LEU A 20 21.42 -25.41 -46.56
N VAL A 21 21.54 -24.68 -47.70
CA VAL A 21 21.96 -23.26 -47.71
C VAL A 21 20.89 -22.40 -47.02
N ILE A 22 19.59 -22.64 -47.26
CA ILE A 22 18.49 -21.94 -46.60
C ILE A 22 18.47 -22.23 -45.10
N ALA A 23 18.68 -23.49 -44.70
CA ALA A 23 18.74 -23.87 -43.27
C ALA A 23 19.94 -23.22 -42.57
N LEU A 24 21.12 -23.20 -43.18
CA LEU A 24 22.30 -22.52 -42.64
C LEU A 24 22.12 -21.00 -42.54
N ALA A 25 21.50 -20.35 -43.51
CA ALA A 25 21.17 -18.95 -43.48
C ALA A 25 20.15 -18.62 -42.37
N GLY A 26 19.16 -19.50 -42.17
CA GLY A 26 18.19 -19.37 -41.06
C GLY A 26 18.84 -19.52 -39.68
N LEU A 27 19.76 -20.47 -39.51
CA LEU A 27 20.54 -20.66 -38.27
C LEU A 27 21.46 -19.45 -38.01
N GLY A 28 22.09 -18.90 -39.03
CA GLY A 28 22.92 -17.69 -38.95
C GLY A 28 22.11 -16.46 -38.52
N ALA A 29 20.91 -16.29 -39.07
CA ALA A 29 20.01 -15.19 -38.68
C ALA A 29 19.52 -15.32 -37.22
N LEU A 30 19.16 -16.54 -36.79
CA LEU A 30 18.77 -16.80 -35.39
C LEU A 30 19.92 -16.55 -34.40
N SER A 31 21.15 -16.97 -34.78
CA SER A 31 22.34 -16.72 -33.96
C SER A 31 22.67 -15.24 -33.87
N PHE A 32 22.54 -14.49 -34.93
CA PHE A 32 22.79 -13.03 -34.96
C PHE A 32 21.74 -12.28 -34.12
N PHE A 33 20.46 -12.69 -34.21
CA PHE A 33 19.38 -12.11 -33.40
C PHE A 33 19.58 -12.38 -31.91
N SER A 34 20.00 -13.60 -31.57
CA SER A 34 20.34 -14.00 -30.20
C SER A 34 21.52 -13.21 -29.63
N LEU A 35 22.60 -13.02 -30.40
CA LEU A 35 23.77 -12.23 -29.99
C LEU A 35 23.46 -10.74 -29.81
N SER A 36 22.64 -10.16 -30.69
CA SER A 36 22.21 -8.75 -30.56
C SER A 36 21.35 -8.52 -29.33
N HIS A 37 20.49 -9.49 -29.00
CA HIS A 37 19.66 -9.45 -27.80
C HIS A 37 20.50 -9.56 -26.53
N LEU A 38 21.52 -10.42 -26.54
CA LEU A 38 22.46 -10.58 -25.42
C LEU A 38 23.26 -9.31 -25.17
N SER A 39 23.73 -8.63 -26.21
CA SER A 39 24.46 -7.36 -26.10
C SER A 39 23.57 -6.22 -25.56
N SER A 40 22.28 -6.20 -25.93
CA SER A 40 21.30 -5.27 -25.39
C SER A 40 21.03 -5.51 -23.90
N LEU A 41 20.89 -6.78 -23.50
CA LEU A 41 20.75 -7.15 -22.08
C LEU A 41 21.98 -6.80 -21.27
N GLN A 42 23.19 -7.04 -21.80
CA GLN A 42 24.44 -6.62 -21.12
C GLN A 42 24.50 -5.11 -20.89
N LYS A 43 24.10 -4.30 -21.86
CA LYS A 43 24.04 -2.84 -21.69
C LYS A 43 23.05 -2.44 -20.60
N LYS A 44 21.86 -3.05 -20.56
CA LYS A 44 20.85 -2.78 -19.54
C LYS A 44 21.34 -3.15 -18.14
N VAL A 45 22.01 -4.31 -18.00
CA VAL A 45 22.60 -4.75 -16.72
C VAL A 45 23.70 -3.78 -16.28
N GLN A 46 24.55 -3.30 -17.19
CA GLN A 46 25.58 -2.31 -16.86
C GLN A 46 24.95 -0.99 -16.39
N THR A 47 23.97 -0.46 -17.13
CA THR A 47 23.25 0.76 -16.72
C THR A 47 22.58 0.60 -15.35
N LEU A 48 21.98 -0.57 -15.08
CA LEU A 48 21.37 -0.86 -13.79
C LEU A 48 22.43 -0.90 -12.66
N SER A 49 23.59 -1.52 -12.92
CA SER A 49 24.71 -1.54 -11.98
C SER A 49 25.23 -0.14 -11.66
N ASP A 50 25.36 0.72 -12.67
CA ASP A 50 25.82 2.10 -12.51
C ASP A 50 24.80 2.90 -11.67
N THR A 51 23.49 2.74 -11.95
CA THR A 51 22.42 3.37 -11.17
C THR A 51 22.39 2.90 -9.72
N VAL A 52 22.59 1.61 -9.47
CA VAL A 52 22.67 1.06 -8.10
C VAL A 52 23.85 1.65 -7.34
N THR A 53 25.00 1.85 -8.01
CA THR A 53 26.16 2.48 -7.41
C THR A 53 25.87 3.94 -7.03
N GLU A 54 25.27 4.72 -7.91
CA GLU A 54 24.86 6.11 -7.64
C GLU A 54 23.86 6.22 -6.48
N ILE A 55 22.89 5.29 -6.41
CA ILE A 55 21.93 5.23 -5.31
C ILE A 55 22.64 4.90 -3.99
N SER A 56 23.59 3.96 -4.02
CA SER A 56 24.38 3.57 -2.83
C SER A 56 25.20 4.75 -2.31
N ASP A 57 25.84 5.51 -3.20
CA ASP A 57 26.64 6.69 -2.82
C ASP A 57 25.77 7.81 -2.26
N SER A 58 24.59 8.01 -2.84
CA SER A 58 23.58 8.95 -2.35
C SER A 58 23.07 8.56 -0.98
N ALA A 59 22.78 7.27 -0.76
CA ALA A 59 22.35 6.75 0.53
C ALA A 59 23.41 6.94 1.62
N ASN A 60 24.69 6.66 1.33
CA ASN A 60 25.79 6.87 2.26
C ASN A 60 25.95 8.36 2.63
N THR A 61 25.71 9.25 1.68
CA THR A 61 25.74 10.70 1.93
C THR A 61 24.60 11.12 2.86
N LEU A 62 23.39 10.60 2.66
CA LEU A 62 22.23 10.84 3.52
C LEU A 62 22.41 10.30 4.93
N ILE A 63 23.01 9.12 5.08
CA ILE A 63 23.33 8.53 6.39
C ILE A 63 24.30 9.46 7.14
N SER A 64 25.37 9.92 6.47
CA SER A 64 26.32 10.86 7.07
C SER A 64 25.67 12.20 7.51
N GLN A 65 24.69 12.69 6.75
CA GLN A 65 23.93 13.89 7.10
C GLN A 65 22.98 13.66 8.27
N ALA A 66 22.37 12.48 8.35
CA ALA A 66 21.51 12.09 9.47
C ALA A 66 22.31 11.99 10.77
N ASP A 67 23.49 11.39 10.75
CA ASP A 67 24.40 11.31 11.91
C ASP A 67 24.82 12.69 12.41
N GLN A 68 25.06 13.65 11.48
CA GLN A 68 25.38 15.04 11.84
C GLN A 68 24.18 15.75 12.48
N LEU A 69 22.96 15.49 11.98
CA LEU A 69 21.73 16.06 12.51
C LEU A 69 21.45 15.54 13.93
N ASP A 70 21.69 14.27 14.19
CA ASP A 70 21.50 13.67 15.52
C ASP A 70 22.53 14.20 16.54
N GLN A 71 23.76 14.44 16.10
CA GLN A 71 24.75 15.11 16.95
C GLN A 71 24.34 16.56 17.31
N LEU A 72 23.75 17.29 16.36
CA LEU A 72 23.25 18.64 16.62
C LEU A 72 22.05 18.63 17.58
N LYS A 73 21.13 17.66 17.45
CA LYS A 73 19.99 17.49 18.38
C LYS A 73 20.44 17.17 19.81
N GLU A 74 21.46 16.33 19.95
CA GLU A 74 22.05 16.02 21.28
C GLU A 74 22.71 17.27 21.91
N GLN A 75 23.36 18.12 21.13
CA GLN A 75 23.94 19.37 21.61
C GLN A 75 22.85 20.38 22.03
N GLU A 76 21.76 20.52 21.26
CA GLU A 76 20.61 21.35 21.63
C GLU A 76 19.92 20.85 22.90
N LYS A 77 19.81 19.54 23.08
CA LYS A 77 19.21 18.93 24.26
C LYS A 77 20.02 19.19 25.53
N GLN A 78 21.36 19.14 25.42
CA GLN A 78 22.27 19.48 26.52
C GLN A 78 22.22 20.98 26.86
N GLN A 79 22.04 21.85 25.88
CA GLN A 79 21.91 23.29 26.08
C GLN A 79 20.60 23.70 26.76
N LYS A 80 19.48 23.05 26.38
CA LYS A 80 18.15 23.26 27.01
C LYS A 80 18.06 22.74 28.44
N THR A 81 18.85 21.72 28.80
CA THR A 81 18.90 21.19 30.18
C THR A 81 19.65 22.14 31.15
N ALA A 82 20.55 22.97 30.62
CA ALA A 82 21.31 23.92 31.41
C ALA A 82 20.59 25.26 31.68
N GLU A 83 19.52 25.58 30.92
CA GLU A 83 18.77 26.82 31.04
C GLU A 83 17.46 26.70 31.86
N ASN A 84 17.06 25.53 32.33
CA ASN A 84 15.76 25.30 32.97
C ASN A 84 15.81 25.07 34.51
N GLU A 85 16.79 25.64 35.19
CA GLU A 85 16.75 25.77 36.65
C GLU A 85 16.44 27.26 37.05
N GLY A 86 15.18 27.61 37.00
CA GLY A 86 14.71 28.85 37.63
C GLY A 86 13.57 29.56 36.90
N SER A 87 12.37 29.23 37.16
CA SER A 87 11.29 30.16 37.58
C SER A 87 9.94 29.48 37.56
N GLY A 88 9.30 29.36 38.72
CA GLY A 88 7.89 29.01 38.82
C GLY A 88 7.01 30.23 38.54
N SER A 89 6.01 30.07 37.67
CA SER A 89 4.82 30.91 37.66
C SER A 89 3.63 30.11 37.13
N ASN A 90 2.55 30.13 37.95
CA ASN A 90 1.23 29.60 37.63
C ASN A 90 0.67 30.27 36.37
N GLU A 91 0.41 29.52 35.34
CA GLU A 91 -0.53 29.87 34.28
C GLU A 91 -1.59 28.80 34.13
N SER A 92 -2.82 29.24 34.10
CA SER A 92 -4.05 28.51 33.88
C SER A 92 -3.96 27.64 32.59
N SER A 93 -3.90 26.33 32.77
CA SER A 93 -3.87 25.36 31.67
C SER A 93 -5.21 25.37 30.95
N ALA A 94 -5.27 25.96 29.77
CA ALA A 94 -6.18 25.47 28.74
C ALA A 94 -5.73 24.02 28.42
N VAL A 95 -6.61 23.05 28.65
CA VAL A 95 -6.36 21.65 28.34
C VAL A 95 -6.19 21.53 26.82
N ASN A 96 -4.95 21.47 26.35
CA ASN A 96 -4.67 21.07 24.96
C ASN A 96 -5.05 19.60 24.85
N GLU A 97 -6.20 19.32 24.22
CA GLU A 97 -6.60 17.97 23.85
C GLU A 97 -5.58 17.43 22.81
N SER A 98 -4.60 16.65 23.25
CA SER A 98 -3.76 15.85 22.34
C SER A 98 -4.58 14.69 21.83
N PHE A 99 -4.63 14.52 20.50
CA PHE A 99 -5.44 13.48 19.86
C PHE A 99 -4.74 12.11 19.82
N THR A 100 -3.43 12.03 20.03
CA THR A 100 -2.66 10.76 20.11
C THR A 100 -1.26 10.93 20.71
N ASP A 101 -0.60 9.79 20.91
CA ASP A 101 0.73 9.69 21.51
C ASP A 101 1.87 10.30 20.66
N ASN A 102 1.67 10.55 19.36
CA ASN A 102 2.67 11.13 18.45
C ASN A 102 2.15 12.36 17.69
N SER A 103 1.27 13.12 18.33
CA SER A 103 0.76 14.38 17.78
C SER A 103 1.72 15.54 18.07
N ASP A 104 1.85 16.46 17.13
CA ASP A 104 2.49 17.75 17.32
C ASP A 104 1.43 18.88 17.25
N SER A 105 1.81 20.12 17.60
CA SER A 105 0.89 21.25 17.61
C SER A 105 0.25 21.55 16.24
N SER A 106 0.92 21.18 15.14
CA SER A 106 0.39 21.28 13.78
C SER A 106 -0.71 20.24 13.53
N MET A 107 -0.47 18.99 13.97
CA MET A 107 -1.45 17.91 13.86
C MET A 107 -2.67 18.18 14.74
N ASP A 108 -2.47 18.62 15.99
CA ASP A 108 -3.58 18.98 16.89
C ASP A 108 -4.45 20.11 16.31
N SER A 109 -3.82 21.11 15.70
CA SER A 109 -4.53 22.21 15.01
C SER A 109 -5.32 21.70 13.82
N LEU A 110 -4.74 20.83 12.99
CA LEU A 110 -5.42 20.22 11.85
C LEU A 110 -6.62 19.39 12.30
N LEU A 111 -6.43 18.49 13.29
CA LEU A 111 -7.52 17.63 13.76
C LEU A 111 -8.65 18.42 14.43
N SER A 112 -8.32 19.52 15.12
CA SER A 112 -9.33 20.43 15.66
C SER A 112 -10.17 21.06 14.54
N GLN A 113 -9.57 21.43 13.41
CA GLN A 113 -10.29 21.93 12.23
C GLN A 113 -11.16 20.83 11.61
N VAL A 114 -10.58 19.64 11.33
CA VAL A 114 -11.31 18.50 10.76
C VAL A 114 -12.51 18.13 11.62
N LYS A 115 -12.36 18.10 12.97
CA LYS A 115 -13.46 17.82 13.90
C LYS A 115 -14.66 18.76 13.72
N THR A 116 -14.42 20.02 13.32
CA THR A 116 -15.51 20.99 13.06
C THR A 116 -16.20 20.80 11.71
N LEU A 117 -15.54 20.12 10.77
CA LEU A 117 -16.11 19.83 9.44
C LEU A 117 -16.98 18.56 9.43
N LEU A 118 -16.72 17.62 10.36
CA LEU A 118 -17.48 16.37 10.45
C LEU A 118 -18.95 16.62 10.81
N PRO A 119 -19.90 16.00 10.10
CA PRO A 119 -21.32 16.12 10.38
C PRO A 119 -21.65 15.62 11.79
N GLN A 120 -22.45 16.39 12.53
CA GLN A 120 -22.91 16.01 13.88
C GLN A 120 -24.25 15.25 13.87
N ASP A 121 -24.97 15.27 12.75
CA ASP A 121 -26.31 14.71 12.55
C ASP A 121 -26.36 13.57 11.52
N ASN A 122 -25.22 13.15 10.98
CA ASN A 122 -25.11 12.06 10.02
C ASN A 122 -24.13 10.99 10.50
N GLY A 123 -24.56 10.19 11.47
CA GLY A 123 -23.80 9.05 11.98
C GLY A 123 -22.65 9.40 12.92
N THR A 124 -21.82 8.40 13.17
CA THR A 124 -20.60 8.48 14.02
C THR A 124 -19.36 8.43 13.14
N TRP A 125 -18.38 9.28 13.42
CA TRP A 125 -17.19 9.44 12.61
C TRP A 125 -15.91 9.16 13.42
N SER A 126 -14.93 8.57 12.76
CA SER A 126 -13.55 8.43 13.22
C SER A 126 -12.60 8.81 12.09
N VAL A 127 -11.57 9.60 12.39
CA VAL A 127 -10.60 10.08 11.39
C VAL A 127 -9.19 9.92 11.94
N TYR A 128 -8.33 9.26 11.19
CA TYR A 128 -6.89 9.21 11.45
C TYR A 128 -6.14 9.98 10.37
N VAL A 129 -5.15 10.77 10.79
CA VAL A 129 -4.24 11.49 9.88
C VAL A 129 -2.80 11.25 10.33
N CYS A 130 -1.90 11.04 9.38
CA CYS A 130 -0.45 11.00 9.62
C CYS A 130 0.28 11.83 8.55
N ASN A 131 1.13 12.76 9.01
CA ASN A 131 2.15 13.40 8.19
C ASN A 131 3.37 12.47 8.13
N LEU A 132 3.60 11.83 6.99
CA LEU A 132 4.60 10.79 6.82
C LEU A 132 6.04 11.32 6.85
N LEU A 133 6.26 12.60 6.54
CA LEU A 133 7.58 13.23 6.62
C LEU A 133 8.01 13.46 8.07
N LYS A 134 7.09 13.95 8.92
CA LYS A 134 7.36 14.24 10.33
C LYS A 134 7.11 13.05 11.25
N ASP A 135 6.49 12.00 10.74
CA ASP A 135 5.95 10.88 11.53
C ASP A 135 4.94 11.32 12.61
N SER A 136 4.34 12.51 12.44
CA SER A 136 3.33 13.05 13.33
C SER A 136 1.95 12.55 12.93
N ASN A 137 1.17 12.03 13.88
CA ASN A 137 -0.14 11.47 13.61
C ASN A 137 -1.14 11.78 14.72
N GLY A 138 -2.42 11.70 14.40
CA GLY A 138 -3.48 11.87 15.35
C GLY A 138 -4.80 11.24 14.91
N VAL A 139 -5.72 11.06 15.85
CA VAL A 139 -7.01 10.42 15.61
C VAL A 139 -8.15 11.16 16.31
N ILE A 140 -9.25 11.33 15.59
CA ILE A 140 -10.54 11.78 16.16
C ILE A 140 -11.37 10.53 16.43
N ASN A 141 -11.86 10.38 17.66
CA ASN A 141 -12.75 9.30 18.07
C ASN A 141 -12.21 7.89 17.74
N ASN A 142 -11.11 7.50 18.41
CA ASN A 142 -10.50 6.18 18.20
C ASN A 142 -11.31 5.06 18.88
N THR A 143 -12.32 4.57 18.19
CA THR A 143 -13.13 3.43 18.61
C THR A 143 -13.22 2.40 17.48
N PRO A 144 -13.29 1.08 17.79
CA PRO A 144 -13.61 0.09 16.78
C PRO A 144 -14.97 0.37 16.13
N MET A 145 -15.02 0.33 14.81
CA MET A 145 -16.21 0.59 14.00
C MET A 145 -16.36 -0.52 12.94
N GLN A 146 -17.55 -0.61 12.32
CA GLN A 146 -17.79 -1.57 11.24
C GLN A 146 -16.77 -1.38 10.12
N ALA A 147 -15.94 -2.40 9.90
CA ALA A 147 -14.87 -2.34 8.91
C ALA A 147 -15.39 -2.28 7.47
N ALA A 148 -16.56 -2.87 7.20
CA ALA A 148 -16.98 -3.14 5.84
C ALA A 148 -15.84 -3.79 5.05
N SER A 149 -15.56 -3.33 3.82
CA SER A 149 -14.45 -3.86 3.02
C SER A 149 -13.05 -3.39 3.44
N LEU A 150 -12.88 -2.57 4.48
CA LEU A 150 -11.54 -2.29 5.04
C LEU A 150 -10.92 -3.53 5.67
N ILE A 151 -11.70 -4.52 6.11
CA ILE A 151 -11.19 -5.81 6.59
C ILE A 151 -10.29 -6.51 5.55
N LYS A 152 -10.46 -6.21 4.26
CA LYS A 152 -9.67 -6.76 3.17
C LYS A 152 -8.19 -6.31 3.20
N LEU A 153 -7.87 -5.20 3.87
CA LEU A 153 -6.50 -4.82 4.16
C LEU A 153 -5.79 -5.92 4.97
N TYR A 154 -6.44 -6.40 6.01
CA TYR A 154 -5.88 -7.41 6.92
C TYR A 154 -5.94 -8.82 6.34
N ILE A 155 -6.95 -9.13 5.52
CA ILE A 155 -6.95 -10.37 4.71
C ILE A 155 -5.73 -10.37 3.79
N MET A 156 -5.46 -9.29 3.07
CA MET A 156 -4.28 -9.13 2.22
C MET A 156 -2.98 -9.33 3.02
N GLY A 157 -2.87 -8.69 4.19
CA GLY A 157 -1.73 -8.83 5.08
C GLY A 157 -1.51 -10.28 5.54
N ALA A 158 -2.57 -10.95 6.00
CA ALA A 158 -2.52 -12.35 6.44
C ALA A 158 -2.13 -13.31 5.30
N VAL A 159 -2.63 -13.06 4.08
CA VAL A 159 -2.26 -13.84 2.90
C VAL A 159 -0.77 -13.67 2.59
N TYR A 160 -0.25 -12.45 2.61
CA TYR A 160 1.17 -12.21 2.37
C TYR A 160 2.08 -12.72 3.51
N ASP A 161 1.60 -12.75 4.75
CA ASP A 161 2.32 -13.37 5.89
C ASP A 161 2.41 -14.91 5.76
N ASN A 162 1.54 -15.53 4.94
CA ASN A 162 1.49 -16.97 4.65
C ASN A 162 1.67 -17.27 3.16
N TYR A 163 2.24 -16.35 2.38
CA TYR A 163 2.22 -16.38 0.91
C TYR A 163 2.83 -17.65 0.32
N ASP A 164 3.99 -18.09 0.81
CA ASP A 164 4.70 -19.25 0.28
C ASP A 164 3.87 -20.54 0.37
N ALA A 165 3.21 -20.77 1.51
CA ALA A 165 2.38 -21.96 1.71
C ALA A 165 1.13 -21.94 0.83
N ILE A 166 0.48 -20.78 0.69
CA ILE A 166 -0.74 -20.61 -0.11
C ILE A 166 -0.39 -20.73 -1.60
N SER A 167 0.68 -20.06 -2.07
CA SER A 167 1.10 -20.11 -3.47
C SER A 167 1.62 -21.47 -3.90
N GLN A 168 2.23 -22.24 -3.00
CA GLN A 168 2.60 -23.63 -3.27
C GLN A 168 1.36 -24.50 -3.52
N SER A 169 0.25 -24.24 -2.85
CA SER A 169 -0.99 -25.03 -2.94
C SER A 169 -1.89 -24.61 -4.08
N HIS A 170 -1.94 -23.33 -4.43
CA HIS A 170 -2.92 -22.74 -5.35
C HIS A 170 -2.30 -22.04 -6.56
N GLY A 171 -0.97 -21.91 -6.61
CA GLY A 171 -0.23 -21.19 -7.66
C GLY A 171 -0.16 -19.69 -7.39
N GLY A 172 1.06 -19.10 -7.47
CA GLY A 172 1.30 -17.69 -7.16
C GLY A 172 0.43 -16.75 -7.98
N ASP A 173 0.37 -16.92 -9.32
CA ASP A 173 -0.45 -16.08 -10.20
C ASP A 173 -1.94 -16.09 -9.81
N THR A 174 -2.46 -17.22 -9.33
CA THR A 174 -3.85 -17.35 -8.90
C THR A 174 -4.09 -16.60 -7.57
N VAL A 175 -3.14 -16.70 -6.64
CA VAL A 175 -3.18 -15.95 -5.37
C VAL A 175 -3.14 -14.45 -5.65
N ASP A 176 -2.20 -13.98 -6.45
CA ASP A 176 -2.04 -12.56 -6.81
C ASP A 176 -3.25 -12.00 -7.55
N SER A 177 -3.89 -12.80 -8.43
CA SER A 177 -5.12 -12.42 -9.11
C SER A 177 -6.28 -12.21 -8.13
N ASN A 178 -6.44 -13.10 -7.12
CA ASN A 178 -7.46 -12.92 -6.10
C ASN A 178 -7.16 -11.71 -5.19
N ILE A 179 -5.90 -11.51 -4.78
CA ILE A 179 -5.51 -10.31 -4.01
C ILE A 179 -5.83 -9.05 -4.83
N SER A 180 -5.46 -9.03 -6.11
CA SER A 180 -5.72 -7.91 -7.00
C SER A 180 -7.22 -7.61 -7.09
N SER A 181 -8.08 -8.59 -7.37
CA SER A 181 -9.53 -8.41 -7.45
C SER A 181 -10.13 -7.94 -6.12
N MET A 182 -9.70 -8.56 -5.00
CA MET A 182 -10.13 -8.19 -3.65
C MET A 182 -9.82 -6.72 -3.32
N ILE A 183 -8.66 -6.22 -3.72
CA ILE A 183 -8.23 -4.86 -3.37
C ILE A 183 -8.71 -3.84 -4.40
N THR A 184 -8.53 -4.09 -5.71
CA THR A 184 -8.73 -3.06 -6.75
C THR A 184 -10.20 -2.76 -7.04
N VAL A 185 -11.06 -3.77 -7.01
CA VAL A 185 -12.51 -3.63 -7.24
C VAL A 185 -13.35 -4.04 -6.03
N SER A 186 -12.68 -4.43 -4.93
CA SER A 186 -13.35 -4.85 -3.68
C SER A 186 -14.18 -6.13 -3.82
N ASP A 187 -13.70 -7.09 -4.63
CA ASP A 187 -14.37 -8.36 -4.86
C ASP A 187 -14.52 -9.16 -3.54
N ASN A 188 -15.75 -9.61 -3.24
CA ASN A 188 -16.07 -10.34 -2.00
C ASN A 188 -15.78 -11.84 -2.13
N ASP A 189 -15.98 -12.42 -3.31
CA ASP A 189 -15.72 -13.84 -3.54
C ASP A 189 -14.21 -14.12 -3.53
N ALA A 190 -13.42 -13.22 -4.12
CA ALA A 190 -11.96 -13.27 -4.01
C ALA A 190 -11.48 -13.19 -2.55
N ALA A 191 -12.06 -12.28 -1.74
CA ALA A 191 -11.75 -12.18 -0.33
C ALA A 191 -12.08 -13.48 0.44
N ASN A 192 -13.27 -14.03 0.25
CA ASN A 192 -13.70 -15.26 0.90
C ASN A 192 -12.86 -16.47 0.43
N THR A 193 -12.47 -16.52 -0.83
CA THR A 193 -11.55 -17.53 -1.37
C THR A 193 -10.19 -17.48 -0.68
N LEU A 194 -9.62 -16.30 -0.51
CA LEU A 194 -8.33 -16.13 0.19
C LEU A 194 -8.43 -16.53 1.67
N VAL A 195 -9.53 -16.17 2.35
CA VAL A 195 -9.78 -16.63 3.73
C VAL A 195 -9.91 -18.14 3.81
N ASN A 196 -10.60 -18.77 2.86
CA ASN A 196 -10.72 -20.24 2.80
C ASN A 196 -9.34 -20.90 2.62
N TRP A 197 -8.48 -20.35 1.77
CA TRP A 197 -7.12 -20.87 1.55
C TRP A 197 -6.22 -20.68 2.77
N LEU A 198 -6.32 -19.56 3.48
CA LEU A 198 -5.63 -19.35 4.76
C LEU A 198 -5.96 -20.45 5.78
N GLY A 199 -7.20 -20.93 5.78
CA GLY A 199 -7.67 -22.00 6.66
C GLY A 199 -7.57 -23.40 6.09
N ASN A 200 -6.85 -23.62 4.97
CA ASN A 200 -6.76 -24.93 4.29
C ASN A 200 -8.14 -25.55 3.98
N GLY A 201 -9.11 -24.73 3.57
CA GLY A 201 -10.47 -25.14 3.25
C GLY A 201 -11.49 -24.91 4.39
N ASP A 202 -11.05 -24.51 5.59
CA ASP A 202 -11.90 -24.14 6.73
C ASP A 202 -11.96 -22.62 6.89
N ASN A 203 -13.14 -22.04 6.65
CA ASN A 203 -13.36 -20.60 6.75
C ASN A 203 -13.15 -20.05 8.18
N SER A 204 -13.52 -20.82 9.22
CA SER A 204 -13.30 -20.41 10.61
C SER A 204 -11.82 -20.33 10.94
N ALA A 205 -11.05 -21.34 10.55
CA ALA A 205 -9.59 -21.33 10.71
C ALA A 205 -8.96 -20.20 9.90
N GLY A 206 -9.47 -19.89 8.70
CA GLY A 206 -9.01 -18.77 7.89
C GLY A 206 -9.26 -17.40 8.54
N MET A 207 -10.45 -17.16 9.07
CA MET A 207 -10.76 -15.94 9.83
C MET A 207 -9.88 -15.81 11.09
N GLN A 208 -9.61 -16.93 11.77
CA GLN A 208 -8.67 -16.93 12.89
C GLN A 208 -7.27 -16.54 12.47
N LYS A 209 -6.77 -16.97 11.28
CA LYS A 209 -5.48 -16.55 10.73
C LYS A 209 -5.41 -15.05 10.47
N VAL A 210 -6.50 -14.44 9.98
CA VAL A 210 -6.59 -12.98 9.83
C VAL A 210 -6.49 -12.30 11.20
N ASN A 211 -7.18 -12.81 12.22
CA ASN A 211 -7.14 -12.26 13.57
C ASN A 211 -5.75 -12.44 14.23
N GLU A 212 -5.09 -13.60 14.02
CA GLU A 212 -3.71 -13.85 14.47
C GLU A 212 -2.73 -12.86 13.82
N PHE A 213 -2.89 -12.57 12.52
CA PHE A 213 -2.13 -11.53 11.83
C PHE A 213 -2.35 -10.15 12.49
N CYS A 214 -3.59 -9.76 12.75
CA CYS A 214 -3.88 -8.48 13.40
C CYS A 214 -3.19 -8.37 14.77
N GLN A 215 -3.28 -9.39 15.59
CA GLN A 215 -2.61 -9.44 16.90
C GLN A 215 -1.08 -9.38 16.77
N LYS A 216 -0.50 -10.17 15.86
CA LYS A 216 0.96 -10.22 15.62
C LYS A 216 1.53 -8.87 15.26
N TYR A 217 0.82 -8.07 14.47
CA TYR A 217 1.28 -6.77 13.97
C TYR A 217 0.74 -5.57 14.75
N GLY A 218 -0.04 -5.80 15.82
CA GLY A 218 -0.50 -4.77 16.75
C GLY A 218 -1.75 -4.01 16.31
N PHE A 219 -2.58 -4.59 15.44
CA PHE A 219 -3.88 -4.05 15.03
C PHE A 219 -4.96 -4.53 16.02
N ASN A 220 -4.99 -3.93 17.21
CA ASN A 220 -5.73 -4.47 18.35
C ASN A 220 -7.24 -4.16 18.31
N ASP A 221 -7.66 -3.20 17.50
CA ASP A 221 -9.06 -2.82 17.30
C ASP A 221 -9.70 -3.60 16.14
N THR A 222 -8.93 -4.50 15.48
CA THR A 222 -9.34 -5.19 14.27
C THR A 222 -9.68 -6.64 14.53
N GLN A 223 -10.88 -7.06 14.08
CA GLN A 223 -11.35 -8.42 14.22
C GLN A 223 -12.24 -8.83 13.05
N MET A 224 -11.94 -9.99 12.45
CA MET A 224 -12.77 -10.65 11.45
C MET A 224 -13.67 -11.69 12.13
N ASN A 225 -15.00 -11.48 12.10
CA ASN A 225 -15.98 -12.34 12.75
C ASN A 225 -16.88 -13.08 11.75
N ARG A 226 -16.91 -12.64 10.50
CA ARG A 226 -17.72 -13.26 9.44
C ARG A 226 -17.05 -13.13 8.07
N LEU A 227 -17.40 -14.02 7.17
CA LEU A 227 -17.10 -13.87 5.74
C LEU A 227 -17.82 -12.66 5.15
N LEU A 228 -17.31 -12.14 4.04
CA LEU A 228 -17.95 -11.06 3.30
C LEU A 228 -19.32 -11.55 2.80
N LEU A 229 -20.34 -10.70 2.94
CA LEU A 229 -21.75 -10.99 2.59
C LEU A 229 -22.44 -12.07 3.45
N ALA A 230 -21.76 -12.73 4.38
CA ALA A 230 -22.43 -13.60 5.35
C ALA A 230 -23.28 -12.77 6.31
N ASP A 231 -24.25 -13.44 6.97
CA ASP A 231 -25.02 -12.77 8.00
C ASP A 231 -24.13 -12.39 9.21
N ASN A 232 -24.56 -11.41 9.98
CA ASN A 232 -23.80 -10.86 11.10
C ASN A 232 -24.31 -11.34 12.48
N SER A 233 -25.03 -12.45 12.53
CA SER A 233 -25.58 -13.02 13.79
C SER A 233 -24.52 -13.30 14.85
N ASN A 234 -23.28 -13.56 14.44
CA ASN A 234 -22.11 -13.75 15.29
C ASN A 234 -21.23 -12.50 15.45
N GLY A 235 -21.73 -11.33 15.08
CA GLY A 235 -20.99 -10.08 15.05
C GLY A 235 -20.55 -9.67 13.64
N ASP A 236 -20.22 -8.39 13.46
CA ASP A 236 -19.67 -7.88 12.20
C ASP A 236 -18.13 -7.88 12.22
N ASN A 237 -17.50 -7.53 11.11
CA ASN A 237 -16.08 -7.27 11.05
C ASN A 237 -15.80 -5.85 11.54
N TYR A 238 -14.82 -5.69 12.41
CA TYR A 238 -14.47 -4.41 13.02
C TYR A 238 -13.01 -4.03 12.73
N THR A 239 -12.75 -2.74 12.70
CA THR A 239 -11.41 -2.13 12.71
C THR A 239 -11.52 -0.71 13.27
N SER A 240 -10.39 0.00 13.42
CA SER A 240 -10.39 1.42 13.75
C SER A 240 -9.67 2.24 12.68
N ALA A 241 -9.95 3.54 12.64
CA ALA A 241 -9.21 4.45 11.76
C ALA A 241 -7.72 4.45 12.08
N LYS A 242 -7.34 4.27 13.37
CA LYS A 242 -5.96 4.15 13.81
C LYS A 242 -5.29 2.88 13.28
N ASP A 243 -5.94 1.70 13.38
CA ASP A 243 -5.37 0.45 12.89
C ASP A 243 -5.15 0.49 11.37
N CYS A 244 -6.14 0.98 10.60
CA CYS A 244 -6.01 1.20 9.17
C CYS A 244 -4.86 2.17 8.86
N GLY A 245 -4.79 3.28 9.59
CA GLY A 245 -3.74 4.27 9.43
C GLY A 245 -2.33 3.72 9.69
N ILE A 246 -2.15 2.97 10.79
CA ILE A 246 -0.87 2.32 11.13
C ILE A 246 -0.49 1.29 10.07
N PHE A 247 -1.45 0.49 9.58
CA PHE A 247 -1.20 -0.49 8.53
C PHE A 247 -0.68 0.18 7.25
N LEU A 248 -1.36 1.23 6.77
CA LEU A 248 -0.95 1.98 5.58
C LEU A 248 0.38 2.72 5.77
N LYS A 249 0.62 3.29 6.95
CA LYS A 249 1.89 3.91 7.32
C LYS A 249 3.05 2.93 7.23
N LYS A 250 2.90 1.71 7.79
CA LYS A 250 3.93 0.65 7.69
C LYS A 250 4.21 0.27 6.24
N ILE A 251 3.16 0.07 5.43
CA ILE A 251 3.30 -0.22 3.99
C ILE A 251 4.12 0.88 3.29
N TYR A 252 3.79 2.14 3.52
CA TYR A 252 4.51 3.28 2.93
C TYR A 252 5.98 3.31 3.39
N GLN A 253 6.23 3.25 4.70
CA GLN A 253 7.56 3.36 5.27
C GLN A 253 8.50 2.24 4.79
N ILE A 254 8.01 1.00 4.68
CA ILE A 254 8.78 -0.12 4.12
C ILE A 254 9.06 0.12 2.63
N SER A 255 8.04 0.51 1.86
CA SER A 255 8.18 0.75 0.42
C SER A 255 9.12 1.93 0.09
N LYS A 256 9.37 2.82 1.05
CA LYS A 256 10.35 3.91 0.94
C LYS A 256 11.69 3.57 1.61
N GLY A 257 11.86 2.36 2.14
CA GLY A 257 13.10 1.94 2.83
C GLY A 257 13.35 2.66 4.17
N ILE A 258 12.31 3.24 4.79
CA ILE A 258 12.41 3.97 6.06
C ILE A 258 12.50 2.99 7.25
N ILE A 259 11.76 1.89 7.19
CA ILE A 259 11.79 0.81 8.18
C ILE A 259 12.04 -0.53 7.49
N ASP A 260 12.54 -1.51 8.26
CA ASP A 260 12.89 -2.82 7.74
C ASP A 260 11.68 -3.62 7.26
N SER A 261 11.85 -4.33 6.13
CA SER A 261 10.80 -5.14 5.49
C SER A 261 10.30 -6.30 6.36
N SER A 262 11.08 -6.76 7.35
CA SER A 262 10.62 -7.77 8.31
C SER A 262 9.48 -7.28 9.21
N SER A 263 9.28 -5.96 9.30
CA SER A 263 8.20 -5.34 10.09
C SER A 263 6.80 -5.60 9.51
N LEU A 264 6.68 -5.89 8.20
CA LEU A 264 5.46 -6.32 7.52
C LEU A 264 5.86 -6.95 6.16
N PRO A 265 5.88 -8.29 6.05
CA PRO A 265 6.30 -8.98 4.83
C PRO A 265 5.48 -8.58 3.60
N ASN A 266 6.13 -8.48 2.43
CA ASN A 266 5.51 -8.15 1.15
C ASN A 266 4.77 -6.79 1.10
N ALA A 267 5.14 -5.82 1.94
CA ALA A 267 4.51 -4.50 1.98
C ALA A 267 4.55 -3.77 0.62
N GLU A 268 5.61 -3.95 -0.18
CA GLU A 268 5.71 -3.37 -1.52
C GLU A 268 4.63 -3.91 -2.48
N ALA A 269 4.36 -5.22 -2.42
CA ALA A 269 3.30 -5.84 -3.21
C ALA A 269 1.91 -5.35 -2.74
N MET A 270 1.69 -5.22 -1.42
CA MET A 270 0.47 -4.63 -0.87
C MET A 270 0.28 -3.19 -1.37
N TYR A 271 1.35 -2.39 -1.36
CA TYR A 271 1.31 -1.01 -1.86
C TYR A 271 0.97 -0.94 -3.34
N TYR A 272 1.53 -1.85 -4.15
CA TYR A 272 1.19 -1.97 -5.57
C TYR A 272 -0.31 -2.18 -5.79
N HIS A 273 -0.94 -3.14 -5.08
CA HIS A 273 -2.37 -3.39 -5.21
C HIS A 273 -3.23 -2.19 -4.79
N LEU A 274 -2.86 -1.50 -3.70
CA LEU A 274 -3.56 -0.29 -3.24
C LEU A 274 -3.49 0.86 -4.25
N LYS A 275 -2.37 1.03 -4.96
CA LYS A 275 -2.23 2.01 -6.05
C LYS A 275 -3.17 1.73 -7.21
N MET A 276 -3.50 0.46 -7.46
CA MET A 276 -4.39 0.03 -8.54
C MET A 276 -5.89 0.11 -8.18
N GLN A 277 -6.26 0.68 -7.01
CA GLN A 277 -7.65 0.86 -6.60
C GLN A 277 -8.45 1.65 -7.64
N GLN A 278 -9.62 1.09 -8.03
CA GLN A 278 -10.49 1.69 -9.05
C GLN A 278 -11.61 2.56 -8.45
N ARG A 279 -11.96 2.38 -7.17
CA ARG A 279 -12.98 3.17 -6.49
C ARG A 279 -12.35 4.46 -5.97
N LYS A 280 -12.67 5.60 -6.61
CA LYS A 280 -12.06 6.91 -6.38
C LYS A 280 -13.06 7.99 -5.92
N ASN A 281 -14.23 7.57 -5.44
CA ASN A 281 -15.38 8.45 -5.14
C ASN A 281 -15.38 9.05 -3.72
N LYS A 282 -14.29 8.84 -2.92
CA LYS A 282 -14.16 9.38 -1.55
C LYS A 282 -12.86 10.17 -1.41
N ILE A 283 -11.86 9.72 -0.62
CA ILE A 283 -10.61 10.48 -0.42
C ILE A 283 -10.01 11.01 -1.73
N PRO A 284 -9.92 10.22 -2.83
CA PRO A 284 -9.32 10.73 -4.06
C PRO A 284 -10.17 11.75 -4.84
N ALA A 285 -11.50 11.84 -4.58
CA ALA A 285 -12.44 12.51 -5.48
C ALA A 285 -12.16 14.01 -5.68
N ASP A 286 -11.87 14.74 -4.61
CA ASP A 286 -11.67 16.18 -4.63
C ASP A 286 -10.20 16.61 -4.51
N LEU A 287 -9.26 15.64 -4.51
CA LEU A 287 -7.83 15.97 -4.51
C LEU A 287 -7.44 16.66 -5.82
N PRO A 288 -6.42 17.54 -5.81
CA PRO A 288 -5.93 18.20 -7.02
C PRO A 288 -5.52 17.19 -8.10
N GLU A 289 -5.67 17.60 -9.37
CA GLU A 289 -5.22 16.82 -10.50
C GLU A 289 -3.72 16.44 -10.36
N GLY A 290 -3.40 15.17 -10.64
CA GLY A 290 -2.03 14.65 -10.55
C GLY A 290 -1.64 14.12 -9.17
N VAL A 291 -2.40 14.37 -8.10
CA VAL A 291 -2.13 13.79 -6.77
C VAL A 291 -2.41 12.29 -6.81
N GLN A 292 -1.43 11.51 -6.37
CA GLN A 292 -1.50 10.05 -6.39
C GLN A 292 -2.05 9.49 -5.08
N THR A 293 -2.86 8.43 -5.18
CA THR A 293 -3.44 7.75 -4.02
C THR A 293 -3.30 6.24 -4.12
N ALA A 294 -3.08 5.61 -2.97
CA ALA A 294 -3.15 4.17 -2.78
C ALA A 294 -4.17 3.93 -1.66
N ASN A 295 -5.37 3.42 -2.00
CA ASN A 295 -6.48 3.40 -1.05
C ASN A 295 -7.27 2.10 -1.05
N LYS A 296 -8.07 1.91 0.00
CA LYS A 296 -9.10 0.87 0.10
C LYS A 296 -10.37 1.49 0.67
N THR A 297 -11.48 1.29 -0.03
CA THR A 297 -12.82 1.71 0.41
C THR A 297 -13.54 0.61 1.18
N GLY A 298 -14.53 1.00 2.00
CA GLY A 298 -15.47 0.11 2.67
C GLY A 298 -16.86 0.70 2.66
N GLU A 299 -17.90 -0.10 2.33
CA GLU A 299 -19.28 0.37 2.15
C GLU A 299 -20.26 -0.68 2.68
N LEU A 300 -21.26 -0.25 3.46
CA LEU A 300 -22.48 -0.95 3.81
C LEU A 300 -23.65 0.04 3.70
N ASP A 301 -24.87 -0.39 3.94
CA ASP A 301 -26.06 0.45 3.82
C ASP A 301 -26.01 1.74 4.65
N THR A 302 -25.29 1.71 5.80
CA THR A 302 -25.14 2.84 6.73
C THR A 302 -23.68 3.11 7.07
N VAL A 303 -22.72 2.66 6.24
CA VAL A 303 -21.28 2.77 6.48
C VAL A 303 -20.57 3.27 5.23
N GLU A 304 -19.74 4.30 5.40
CA GLU A 304 -18.83 4.79 4.37
C GLU A 304 -17.43 4.96 4.95
N ASN A 305 -16.51 4.16 4.48
CA ASN A 305 -15.11 4.16 4.92
C ASN A 305 -14.17 4.35 3.73
N ASP A 306 -13.05 5.02 3.93
CA ASP A 306 -11.91 5.03 3.01
C ASP A 306 -10.60 5.24 3.78
N ALA A 307 -9.57 4.47 3.43
CA ALA A 307 -8.24 4.58 4.00
C ALA A 307 -7.22 4.70 2.86
N ALA A 308 -6.40 5.76 2.87
CA ALA A 308 -5.53 6.11 1.76
C ALA A 308 -4.14 6.56 2.21
N ILE A 309 -3.14 6.20 1.41
CA ILE A 309 -1.86 6.89 1.32
C ILE A 309 -1.98 7.91 0.18
N ILE A 310 -1.73 9.17 0.47
CA ILE A 310 -1.55 10.22 -0.54
C ILE A 310 -0.03 10.42 -0.68
N TYR A 311 0.49 10.26 -1.90
CA TYR A 311 1.93 10.22 -2.13
C TYR A 311 2.34 11.03 -3.37
N ASP A 312 3.66 11.29 -3.50
CA ASP A 312 4.24 12.12 -4.54
C ASP A 312 3.58 13.51 -4.60
N THR A 313 3.39 14.11 -3.41
CA THR A 313 2.75 15.40 -3.26
C THR A 313 3.67 16.55 -3.71
N ALA A 314 3.08 17.70 -4.06
CA ALA A 314 3.81 18.84 -4.63
C ALA A 314 4.91 19.40 -3.70
N LYS A 315 4.75 19.29 -2.38
CA LYS A 315 5.74 19.70 -1.37
C LYS A 315 6.51 18.55 -0.75
N GLY A 316 6.31 17.31 -1.24
CA GLY A 316 6.94 16.11 -0.67
C GLY A 316 6.40 15.73 0.72
N ILE A 317 5.25 16.27 1.12
CA ILE A 317 4.60 15.93 2.39
C ILE A 317 3.51 14.91 2.11
N ASP A 318 3.90 13.64 2.08
CA ASP A 318 2.98 12.54 1.88
C ASP A 318 2.17 12.27 3.16
N LEU A 319 0.94 11.77 3.00
CA LEU A 319 -0.02 11.64 4.08
C LEU A 319 -0.62 10.24 4.12
N VAL A 320 -0.97 9.76 5.32
CA VAL A 320 -1.99 8.72 5.48
C VAL A 320 -3.23 9.35 6.07
N ILE A 321 -4.38 9.06 5.46
CA ILE A 321 -5.69 9.52 5.93
C ILE A 321 -6.61 8.30 5.97
N CYS A 322 -7.36 8.14 7.05
CA CYS A 322 -8.42 7.15 7.14
C CYS A 322 -9.69 7.81 7.70
N PHE A 323 -10.78 7.69 6.98
CA PHE A 323 -12.12 8.02 7.44
C PHE A 323 -12.90 6.73 7.68
N MET A 324 -13.54 6.64 8.82
CA MET A 324 -14.54 5.64 9.12
C MET A 324 -15.82 6.32 9.60
N SER A 325 -16.96 5.84 9.11
CA SER A 325 -18.27 6.32 9.55
C SER A 325 -19.29 5.18 9.58
N GLN A 326 -20.18 5.23 10.54
CA GLN A 326 -21.27 4.25 10.70
C GLN A 326 -22.53 4.92 11.23
N ASP A 327 -23.66 4.18 11.19
CA ASP A 327 -25.00 4.67 11.58
C ASP A 327 -25.43 5.89 10.76
N LEU A 328 -24.98 5.94 9.50
CA LEU A 328 -25.28 7.03 8.57
C LEU A 328 -26.75 7.02 8.16
N THR A 329 -27.34 8.20 8.09
CA THR A 329 -28.68 8.43 7.51
C THR A 329 -28.62 8.85 6.03
N ASP A 330 -27.47 9.40 5.59
CA ASP A 330 -27.18 9.78 4.20
C ASP A 330 -25.75 9.41 3.84
N THR A 331 -25.58 8.29 3.13
CA THR A 331 -24.27 7.78 2.67
C THR A 331 -23.70 8.63 1.54
N GLY A 332 -24.54 9.25 0.69
CA GLY A 332 -24.09 10.15 -0.36
C GLY A 332 -23.48 11.43 0.18
N ALA A 333 -24.09 12.02 1.21
CA ALA A 333 -23.52 13.15 1.94
C ALA A 333 -22.21 12.75 2.62
N ALA A 334 -22.12 11.54 3.21
CA ALA A 334 -20.90 11.05 3.85
C ALA A 334 -19.75 10.88 2.85
N GLN A 335 -19.98 10.36 1.65
CA GLN A 335 -18.96 10.28 0.60
C GLN A 335 -18.43 11.68 0.23
N SER A 336 -19.32 12.65 0.08
CA SER A 336 -18.96 14.05 -0.23
C SER A 336 -18.17 14.68 0.91
N THR A 337 -18.51 14.41 2.17
CA THR A 337 -17.77 14.85 3.35
C THR A 337 -16.35 14.28 3.34
N ILE A 338 -16.18 12.96 3.11
CA ILE A 338 -14.86 12.33 3.04
C ILE A 338 -13.99 12.99 1.96
N ALA A 339 -14.56 13.27 0.79
CA ALA A 339 -13.84 13.91 -0.31
C ALA A 339 -13.40 15.34 0.05
N ALA A 340 -14.31 16.16 0.57
CA ALA A 340 -14.04 17.54 0.94
C ALA A 340 -13.03 17.66 2.09
N ASP A 341 -13.18 16.83 3.13
CA ASP A 341 -12.30 16.84 4.28
C ASP A 341 -10.89 16.32 3.93
N ALA A 342 -10.80 15.29 3.08
CA ALA A 342 -9.51 14.84 2.54
C ALA A 342 -8.81 15.95 1.75
N ARG A 343 -9.57 16.74 0.97
CA ARG A 343 -9.06 17.92 0.26
C ARG A 343 -8.56 18.98 1.22
N ALA A 344 -9.29 19.26 2.30
CA ALA A 344 -8.88 20.22 3.32
C ALA A 344 -7.61 19.77 4.06
N ILE A 345 -7.52 18.50 4.44
CA ILE A 345 -6.31 17.91 5.07
C ILE A 345 -5.11 18.00 4.12
N TYR A 346 -5.29 17.67 2.85
CA TYR A 346 -4.23 17.82 1.84
C TYR A 346 -3.78 19.27 1.73
N GLY A 347 -4.72 20.22 1.62
CA GLY A 347 -4.45 21.65 1.51
C GLY A 347 -3.66 22.19 2.69
N TYR A 348 -3.95 21.75 3.90
CA TYR A 348 -3.25 22.19 5.11
C TYR A 348 -1.72 22.04 5.03
N TYR A 349 -1.23 21.01 4.35
CA TYR A 349 0.20 20.73 4.21
C TYR A 349 0.76 21.06 2.82
N ASN A 350 -0.05 21.00 1.76
CA ASN A 350 0.41 20.97 0.38
C ASN A 350 -0.06 22.14 -0.50
N GLU A 351 -0.81 23.11 0.03
CA GLU A 351 -1.21 24.36 -0.63
C GLU A 351 -0.36 25.58 -0.26
#